data_627d10261e3dc68ec88a8b6091bad186
#
_entry.id   627d10261e3dc68ec88a8b6091bad186
#
_cell.length_a   1.000
_cell.length_b   1.000
_cell.length_c   1.000
_cell.angle_alpha   90.00
_cell.angle_beta   90.00
_cell.angle_gamma   90.00
#
_symmetry.space_group_name_H-M   'P 1'
#
loop_
_entity.id
_entity.type
_entity.pdbx_description
1 polymer ?
#
loop_
_entity_poly.entity_id
_entity_poly.type
_entity_poly.pdbx_seq_one_letter_code
_entity_poly.pdbx_strand_id
1 'polypeptide(L)'
;MKKDYDGGNLRAIEEKVVWSEIGIKDGVEFKHGQHYIFNDGGRQMAGFKGYTGDCVTRAIAIVTGKPYKEVYDTINTISINERITKRKKKKSNARTGVFRKTYQKYLESLGYVWIPTMQIGQGCKIHLRSDELPSGYLIIRVTKHITTMIDGVINDTHDCSRQGTRCVYGYFQKKVVD
;
A
#
# COMPACT_ATOMS: atom_id res chain seq x y z
N MET A 1 -22.07 -23.59 -5.01
CA MET A 1 -21.85 -22.56 -6.03
C MET A 1 -20.49 -21.90 -5.75
N LYS A 2 -19.44 -22.30 -6.47
CA LYS A 2 -18.12 -21.68 -6.37
C LYS A 2 -18.19 -20.34 -7.09
N LYS A 3 -17.96 -19.23 -6.41
CA LYS A 3 -17.70 -17.94 -7.05
C LYS A 3 -16.32 -18.00 -7.64
N ASP A 4 -16.21 -18.02 -8.94
CA ASP A 4 -14.97 -17.86 -9.69
C ASP A 4 -14.41 -16.48 -9.38
N TYR A 5 -13.25 -16.47 -8.70
CA TYR A 5 -12.47 -15.28 -8.47
C TYR A 5 -11.64 -15.05 -9.75
N ASP A 6 -12.12 -14.16 -10.59
CA ASP A 6 -11.41 -13.73 -11.78
C ASP A 6 -10.12 -13.01 -11.37
N GLY A 7 -8.99 -13.55 -11.83
CA GLY A 7 -7.67 -13.06 -11.46
C GLY A 7 -7.51 -11.60 -11.87
N GLY A 8 -7.49 -10.71 -10.88
CA GLY A 8 -7.44 -9.27 -11.05
C GLY A 8 -6.29 -8.80 -11.91
N ASN A 9 -6.54 -8.73 -13.20
CA ASN A 9 -5.68 -8.08 -14.16
C ASN A 9 -5.66 -6.57 -13.82
N LEU A 10 -4.51 -5.92 -13.90
CA LEU A 10 -4.34 -4.48 -13.72
C LEU A 10 -5.37 -3.66 -14.53
N ARG A 11 -5.78 -4.16 -15.71
CA ARG A 11 -6.87 -3.57 -16.51
C ARG A 11 -8.22 -3.54 -15.78
N ALA A 12 -8.53 -4.54 -14.97
CA ALA A 12 -9.76 -4.55 -14.17
C ALA A 12 -9.72 -3.53 -13.02
N ILE A 13 -8.53 -3.16 -12.57
CA ILE A 13 -8.32 -2.08 -11.58
C ILE A 13 -8.48 -0.72 -12.25
N GLU A 14 -7.94 -0.51 -13.44
CA GLU A 14 -8.12 0.73 -14.21
C GLU A 14 -9.58 0.98 -14.58
N GLU A 15 -10.33 -0.04 -15.00
CA GLU A 15 -11.77 0.09 -15.26
C GLU A 15 -12.59 0.41 -14.01
N LYS A 16 -12.13 0.00 -12.81
CA LYS A 16 -12.81 0.30 -11.54
C LYS A 16 -12.54 1.71 -11.00
N VAL A 17 -11.43 2.32 -11.36
CA VAL A 17 -11.02 3.66 -10.89
C VAL A 17 -11.87 4.79 -11.50
N VAL A 18 -12.44 4.61 -12.68
CA VAL A 18 -13.33 5.60 -13.36
C VAL A 18 -14.64 5.89 -12.59
N TRP A 19 -14.88 5.24 -11.46
CA TRP A 19 -16.14 5.27 -10.72
C TRP A 19 -16.24 6.30 -9.61
N SER A 20 -15.27 7.21 -9.49
CA SER A 20 -15.24 8.23 -8.43
C SER A 20 -16.37 9.27 -8.52
N GLU A 21 -17.12 9.32 -9.60
CA GLU A 21 -18.19 10.31 -9.80
C GLU A 21 -19.60 9.83 -9.43
N ILE A 22 -19.79 8.54 -9.12
CA ILE A 22 -21.11 7.97 -8.87
C ILE A 22 -21.13 7.23 -7.54
N GLY A 23 -21.51 7.90 -6.50
CA GLY A 23 -21.62 7.52 -5.08
C GLY A 23 -21.87 6.08 -4.65
N ILE A 24 -22.26 5.12 -5.49
CA ILE A 24 -22.47 3.70 -5.12
C ILE A 24 -22.20 2.79 -6.31
N LYS A 25 -21.24 1.86 -6.20
CA LYS A 25 -21.15 0.65 -7.01
C LYS A 25 -20.74 -0.54 -6.15
N ASP A 26 -21.33 -1.70 -6.43
CA ASP A 26 -21.05 -2.99 -5.76
C ASP A 26 -21.26 -2.97 -4.23
N GLY A 27 -22.19 -2.13 -3.72
CA GLY A 27 -22.53 -2.07 -2.29
C GLY A 27 -21.51 -1.37 -1.40
N VAL A 28 -20.55 -0.65 -2.00
CA VAL A 28 -19.60 0.17 -1.23
C VAL A 28 -20.14 1.59 -1.08
N GLU A 29 -20.45 1.97 0.14
CA GLU A 29 -20.93 3.29 0.51
C GLU A 29 -19.73 4.24 0.68
N PHE A 30 -19.69 5.34 -0.09
CA PHE A 30 -18.65 6.36 -0.01
C PHE A 30 -19.03 7.44 1.01
N LYS A 31 -18.32 7.51 2.12
CA LYS A 31 -18.50 8.56 3.13
C LYS A 31 -17.34 9.54 3.10
N HIS A 32 -17.66 10.83 3.02
CA HIS A 32 -16.68 11.94 3.17
C HIS A 32 -15.49 11.92 2.21
N GLY A 33 -15.71 11.64 0.92
CA GLY A 33 -14.63 11.64 -0.08
C GLY A 33 -13.62 10.49 0.09
N GLN A 34 -14.00 9.46 0.86
CA GLN A 34 -13.15 8.30 1.08
C GLN A 34 -13.65 7.11 0.28
N HIS A 35 -12.73 6.54 -0.45
CA HIS A 35 -12.97 5.36 -1.28
C HIS A 35 -12.06 4.24 -0.80
N TYR A 36 -12.63 3.07 -0.66
CA TYR A 36 -11.91 1.86 -0.26
C TYR A 36 -12.32 0.69 -1.14
N ILE A 37 -11.32 -0.07 -1.60
CA ILE A 37 -11.50 -1.33 -2.31
C ILE A 37 -10.66 -2.39 -1.60
N PHE A 38 -11.25 -3.56 -1.34
CA PHE A 38 -10.49 -4.70 -0.86
C PHE A 38 -9.48 -5.16 -1.92
N ASN A 39 -8.21 -5.15 -1.55
CA ASN A 39 -7.12 -5.58 -2.40
C ASN A 39 -6.00 -6.19 -1.53
N ASP A 40 -5.72 -7.46 -1.72
CA ASP A 40 -4.67 -8.17 -0.99
C ASP A 40 -3.34 -8.27 -1.76
N GLY A 41 -3.25 -7.61 -2.92
CA GLY A 41 -2.08 -7.64 -3.79
C GLY A 41 -1.76 -8.99 -4.41
N GLY A 42 -2.77 -9.86 -4.53
CA GLY A 42 -2.59 -11.21 -5.06
C GLY A 42 -2.07 -12.23 -4.06
N ARG A 43 -2.07 -11.88 -2.76
CA ARG A 43 -1.58 -12.73 -1.68
C ARG A 43 -2.30 -14.09 -1.62
N GLN A 44 -3.63 -14.08 -1.68
CA GLN A 44 -4.44 -15.30 -1.64
C GLN A 44 -4.17 -16.19 -2.85
N MET A 45 -4.05 -15.58 -4.03
CA MET A 45 -3.72 -16.30 -5.28
C MET A 45 -2.32 -16.93 -5.22
N ALA A 46 -1.38 -16.29 -4.53
CA ALA A 46 -0.04 -16.83 -4.28
C ALA A 46 0.00 -17.94 -3.21
N GLY A 47 -1.16 -18.36 -2.68
CA GLY A 47 -1.29 -19.45 -1.71
C GLY A 47 -1.01 -19.07 -0.26
N PHE A 48 -0.83 -17.79 0.06
CA PHE A 48 -0.57 -17.34 1.43
C PHE A 48 -1.88 -17.16 2.20
N LYS A 49 -2.02 -17.88 3.31
CA LYS A 49 -3.22 -17.92 4.16
C LYS A 49 -3.00 -17.24 5.51
N GLY A 50 -4.08 -16.93 6.21
CA GLY A 50 -4.10 -16.44 7.59
C GLY A 50 -3.83 -14.95 7.71
N TYR A 51 -4.05 -14.39 8.91
CA TYR A 51 -3.76 -13.02 9.24
C TYR A 51 -2.26 -12.82 9.46
N THR A 52 -1.70 -11.70 8.98
CA THR A 52 -0.25 -11.46 9.06
C THR A 52 0.08 -9.98 8.88
N GLY A 53 1.31 -9.58 9.25
CA GLY A 53 1.83 -8.21 9.17
C GLY A 53 2.51 -7.87 7.85
N ASP A 54 1.98 -8.31 6.72
CA ASP A 54 2.57 -8.20 5.38
C ASP A 54 2.14 -6.96 4.58
N CYS A 55 1.66 -5.91 5.25
CA CYS A 55 1.16 -4.69 4.61
C CYS A 55 2.14 -4.07 3.59
N VAL A 56 3.44 -4.11 3.87
CA VAL A 56 4.47 -3.62 2.94
C VAL A 56 4.52 -4.45 1.66
N THR A 57 4.51 -5.78 1.78
CA THR A 57 4.55 -6.70 0.64
C THR A 57 3.34 -6.50 -0.26
N ARG A 58 2.14 -6.43 0.33
CA ARG A 58 0.89 -6.15 -0.40
C ARG A 58 0.94 -4.80 -1.10
N ALA A 59 1.31 -3.75 -0.37
CA ALA A 59 1.36 -2.40 -0.91
C ALA A 59 2.29 -2.29 -2.12
N ILE A 60 3.46 -2.91 -2.06
CA ILE A 60 4.40 -2.93 -3.19
C ILE A 60 3.81 -3.73 -4.36
N ALA A 61 3.23 -4.91 -4.11
CA ALA A 61 2.61 -5.72 -5.16
C ALA A 61 1.48 -4.96 -5.87
N ILE A 62 0.58 -4.31 -5.10
CA ILE A 62 -0.55 -3.53 -5.63
C ILE A 62 -0.05 -2.41 -6.55
N VAL A 63 0.87 -1.56 -6.07
CA VAL A 63 1.28 -0.35 -6.81
C VAL A 63 2.20 -0.66 -7.98
N THR A 64 3.02 -1.71 -7.88
CA THR A 64 3.96 -2.08 -8.97
C THR A 64 3.37 -3.05 -9.98
N GLY A 65 2.24 -3.68 -9.67
CA GLY A 65 1.67 -4.76 -10.48
C GLY A 65 2.48 -6.06 -10.47
N LYS A 66 3.52 -6.14 -9.64
CA LYS A 66 4.35 -7.35 -9.52
C LYS A 66 3.59 -8.46 -8.77
N PRO A 67 3.80 -9.72 -9.15
CA PRO A 67 3.25 -10.84 -8.40
C PRO A 67 3.63 -10.77 -6.92
N TYR A 68 2.68 -11.02 -6.02
CA TYR A 68 2.92 -11.00 -4.57
C TYR A 68 4.13 -11.85 -4.16
N LYS A 69 4.24 -13.05 -4.72
CA LYS A 69 5.36 -13.98 -4.44
C LYS A 69 6.72 -13.40 -4.84
N GLU A 70 6.80 -12.69 -5.97
CA GLU A 70 8.04 -12.03 -6.42
C GLU A 70 8.47 -10.95 -5.43
N VAL A 71 7.53 -10.09 -5.02
CA VAL A 71 7.79 -9.05 -4.01
C VAL A 71 8.19 -9.66 -2.68
N TYR A 72 7.50 -10.71 -2.26
CA TYR A 72 7.80 -11.46 -1.04
C TYR A 72 9.23 -12.00 -1.01
N ASP A 73 9.65 -12.69 -2.08
CA ASP A 73 10.98 -13.27 -2.18
C ASP A 73 12.06 -12.19 -2.26
N THR A 74 11.80 -11.12 -3.02
CA THR A 74 12.73 -9.98 -3.15
C THR A 74 12.97 -9.32 -1.79
N ILE A 75 11.92 -9.04 -1.01
CA ILE A 75 12.05 -8.45 0.33
C ILE A 75 12.88 -9.36 1.25
N ASN A 76 12.60 -10.65 1.25
CA ASN A 76 13.34 -11.61 2.08
C ASN A 76 14.81 -11.71 1.64
N THR A 77 15.10 -11.69 0.35
CA THR A 77 16.47 -11.66 -0.19
C THR A 77 17.23 -10.40 0.25
N ILE A 78 16.61 -9.23 0.12
CA ILE A 78 17.23 -7.96 0.58
C ILE A 78 17.50 -8.02 2.09
N SER A 79 16.60 -8.63 2.86
CA SER A 79 16.70 -8.71 4.31
C SER A 79 17.87 -9.58 4.81
N ILE A 80 18.38 -10.50 3.99
CA ILE A 80 19.53 -11.36 4.36
C ILE A 80 20.74 -10.50 4.78
N ASN A 81 20.96 -9.39 4.10
CA ASN A 81 22.09 -8.48 4.33
C ASN A 81 21.84 -7.44 5.44
N GLU A 82 20.70 -7.52 6.12
CA GLU A 82 20.39 -6.60 7.21
C GLU A 82 21.24 -6.90 8.45
N ARG A 83 21.88 -5.86 8.99
CA ARG A 83 22.60 -5.96 10.26
C ARG A 83 21.61 -6.00 11.43
N ILE A 84 21.79 -6.97 12.33
CA ILE A 84 21.11 -7.02 13.62
C ILE A 84 21.92 -6.14 14.61
N THR A 85 21.21 -5.36 15.41
CA THR A 85 21.80 -4.47 16.42
C THR A 85 21.06 -4.65 17.74
N LYS A 86 21.60 -4.08 18.84
CA LYS A 86 20.93 -4.09 20.16
C LYS A 86 19.50 -3.52 20.09
N ARG A 87 19.23 -2.53 19.21
CA ARG A 87 17.89 -1.95 18.99
C ARG A 87 17.06 -2.75 17.99
N LYS A 88 17.69 -3.26 16.95
CA LYS A 88 17.05 -4.05 15.88
C LYS A 88 17.36 -5.52 16.11
N LYS A 89 16.52 -6.19 16.91
CA LYS A 89 16.72 -7.57 17.34
C LYS A 89 16.41 -8.64 16.28
N LYS A 90 15.80 -8.25 15.14
CA LYS A 90 15.43 -9.16 14.05
C LYS A 90 15.62 -8.49 12.70
N LYS A 91 15.69 -9.28 11.64
CA LYS A 91 15.69 -8.81 10.25
C LYS A 91 14.26 -8.54 9.77
N SER A 92 14.12 -7.81 8.67
CA SER A 92 12.85 -7.69 7.94
C SER A 92 12.38 -9.06 7.46
N ASN A 93 11.07 -9.22 7.40
CA ASN A 93 10.45 -10.40 6.86
C ASN A 93 9.19 -9.99 6.11
N ALA A 94 9.05 -10.44 4.87
CA ALA A 94 7.96 -10.07 3.98
C ALA A 94 6.57 -10.41 4.54
N ARG A 95 6.48 -11.41 5.43
CA ARG A 95 5.23 -11.86 6.03
C ARG A 95 4.90 -11.17 7.34
N THR A 96 5.90 -10.87 8.19
CA THR A 96 5.67 -10.46 9.58
C THR A 96 6.07 -9.02 9.87
N GLY A 97 6.60 -8.31 8.88
CA GLY A 97 6.95 -6.90 8.96
C GLY A 97 8.31 -6.56 8.38
N VAL A 98 8.34 -5.47 7.66
CA VAL A 98 9.53 -4.97 6.93
C VAL A 98 9.95 -3.63 7.51
N PHE A 99 11.23 -3.49 7.83
CA PHE A 99 11.76 -2.21 8.33
C PHE A 99 11.77 -1.15 7.23
N ARG A 100 11.55 0.11 7.62
CA ARG A 100 11.47 1.25 6.69
C ARG A 100 12.65 1.30 5.73
N LYS A 101 13.87 1.18 6.24
CA LYS A 101 15.10 1.25 5.41
C LYS A 101 15.14 0.19 4.30
N THR A 102 14.56 -0.97 4.56
CA THR A 102 14.55 -2.10 3.61
C THR A 102 13.56 -1.84 2.48
N TYR A 103 12.29 -1.54 2.80
CA TYR A 103 11.30 -1.28 1.75
C TYR A 103 11.57 0.03 1.02
N GLN A 104 12.12 1.04 1.68
CA GLN A 104 12.52 2.28 1.03
C GLN A 104 13.58 2.03 -0.04
N LYS A 105 14.66 1.31 0.27
CA LYS A 105 15.67 0.93 -0.72
C LYS A 105 15.09 0.16 -1.90
N TYR A 106 14.17 -0.76 -1.62
CA TYR A 106 13.52 -1.52 -2.68
C TYR A 106 12.67 -0.61 -3.58
N LEU A 107 11.85 0.26 -3.00
CA LEU A 107 11.04 1.22 -3.75
C LEU A 107 11.91 2.21 -4.55
N GLU A 108 13.00 2.72 -3.97
CA GLU A 108 13.95 3.59 -4.66
C GLU A 108 14.58 2.87 -5.87
N SER A 109 14.91 1.58 -5.76
CA SER A 109 15.41 0.78 -6.89
C SER A 109 14.38 0.56 -8.00
N LEU A 110 13.09 0.70 -7.68
CA LEU A 110 11.99 0.65 -8.63
C LEU A 110 11.61 2.04 -9.18
N GLY A 111 12.37 3.09 -8.83
CA GLY A 111 12.15 4.46 -9.29
C GLY A 111 11.10 5.24 -8.50
N TYR A 112 10.76 4.80 -7.28
CA TYR A 112 9.88 5.55 -6.39
C TYR A 112 10.68 6.51 -5.51
N VAL A 113 10.12 7.69 -5.24
CA VAL A 113 10.69 8.69 -4.34
C VAL A 113 9.82 8.87 -3.11
N TRP A 114 10.45 9.09 -1.95
CA TRP A 114 9.75 9.39 -0.71
C TRP A 114 9.41 10.89 -0.64
N ILE A 115 8.13 11.20 -0.41
CA ILE A 115 7.63 12.56 -0.20
C ILE A 115 7.09 12.64 1.24
N PRO A 116 7.78 13.35 2.15
CA PRO A 116 7.32 13.51 3.53
C PRO A 116 6.17 14.53 3.58
N THR A 117 5.14 14.22 4.38
CA THR A 117 4.00 15.13 4.64
C THR A 117 3.94 15.59 6.09
N MET A 118 4.77 14.99 6.95
CA MET A 118 4.86 15.35 8.36
C MET A 118 6.29 15.66 8.75
N GLN A 119 6.50 16.78 9.42
CA GLN A 119 7.76 17.16 10.03
C GLN A 119 7.67 17.05 11.56
N ILE A 120 8.79 16.75 12.22
CA ILE A 120 8.85 16.62 13.68
C ILE A 120 8.43 17.96 14.32
N GLY A 121 7.52 17.90 15.28
CA GLY A 121 7.02 19.07 16.02
C GLY A 121 5.94 19.89 15.34
N GLN A 122 5.57 19.58 14.08
CA GLN A 122 4.56 20.36 13.35
C GLN A 122 3.14 19.74 13.38
N GLY A 123 2.96 18.59 14.01
CA GLY A 123 1.69 17.87 14.04
C GLY A 123 1.29 17.25 12.70
N CYS A 124 0.05 16.80 12.63
CA CYS A 124 -0.54 16.23 11.42
C CYS A 124 -1.05 17.34 10.50
N LYS A 125 -0.66 17.32 9.23
CA LYS A 125 -1.12 18.28 8.22
C LYS A 125 -1.88 17.60 7.08
N ILE A 126 -1.58 16.35 6.79
CA ILE A 126 -2.16 15.59 5.68
C ILE A 126 -2.76 14.30 6.24
N HIS A 127 -4.00 14.06 5.87
CA HIS A 127 -4.75 12.88 6.26
C HIS A 127 -4.90 11.91 5.09
N LEU A 128 -5.26 10.67 5.40
CA LEU A 128 -5.50 9.63 4.40
C LEU A 128 -6.87 9.86 3.75
N ARG A 129 -6.91 10.82 2.83
CA ARG A 129 -8.10 11.29 2.11
C ARG A 129 -7.74 11.61 0.67
N SER A 130 -8.69 11.42 -0.23
CA SER A 130 -8.50 11.67 -1.67
C SER A 130 -8.29 13.15 -2.01
N ASP A 131 -8.86 14.05 -1.23
CA ASP A 131 -8.75 15.50 -1.41
C ASP A 131 -7.47 16.12 -0.85
N GLU A 132 -6.70 15.37 -0.04
CA GLU A 132 -5.45 15.84 0.55
C GLU A 132 -4.20 15.17 -0.07
N LEU A 133 -4.36 14.18 -0.93
CA LEU A 133 -3.28 13.42 -1.54
C LEU A 133 -3.33 13.54 -3.07
N PRO A 134 -2.19 13.50 -3.77
CA PRO A 134 -2.18 13.57 -5.22
C PRO A 134 -2.78 12.32 -5.85
N SER A 135 -3.26 12.45 -7.08
CA SER A 135 -3.67 11.32 -7.91
C SER A 135 -2.48 10.44 -8.31
N GLY A 136 -2.76 9.24 -8.80
CA GLY A 136 -1.79 8.24 -9.22
C GLY A 136 -1.60 7.12 -8.19
N TYR A 137 -0.55 6.35 -8.40
CA TYR A 137 -0.23 5.16 -7.59
C TYR A 137 0.65 5.54 -6.41
N LEU A 138 0.09 5.54 -5.21
CA LEU A 138 0.77 5.94 -3.99
C LEU A 138 0.93 4.77 -3.03
N ILE A 139 2.12 4.64 -2.43
CA ILE A 139 2.35 3.80 -1.26
C ILE A 139 2.48 4.72 -0.05
N ILE A 140 1.51 4.66 0.85
CA ILE A 140 1.32 5.65 1.90
C ILE A 140 1.70 5.07 3.26
N ARG A 141 2.51 5.82 4.00
CA ARG A 141 2.88 5.46 5.36
C ARG A 141 2.01 6.20 6.37
N VAL A 142 1.35 5.42 7.22
CA VAL A 142 0.59 5.88 8.38
C VAL A 142 1.14 5.21 9.66
N THR A 143 0.54 5.50 10.83
CA THR A 143 0.98 4.89 12.10
C THR A 143 0.92 3.37 12.05
N LYS A 144 2.09 2.73 12.20
CA LYS A 144 2.24 1.26 12.24
C LYS A 144 1.66 0.50 11.03
N HIS A 145 1.45 1.19 9.88
CA HIS A 145 0.86 0.58 8.70
C HIS A 145 1.37 1.22 7.42
N ILE A 146 1.38 0.44 6.35
CA ILE A 146 1.59 0.87 4.97
C ILE A 146 0.34 0.46 4.19
N THR A 147 -0.22 1.39 3.47
CA THR A 147 -1.38 1.19 2.61
C THR A 147 -1.12 1.75 1.22
N THR A 148 -2.04 1.56 0.32
CA THR A 148 -1.96 2.11 -1.04
C THR A 148 -3.18 2.95 -1.35
N MET A 149 -2.98 3.98 -2.15
CA MET A 149 -4.06 4.74 -2.76
C MET A 149 -3.79 4.83 -4.26
N ILE A 150 -4.80 4.53 -5.06
CA ILE A 150 -4.76 4.63 -6.51
C ILE A 150 -5.86 5.60 -6.91
N ASP A 151 -5.47 6.76 -7.44
CA ASP A 151 -6.39 7.83 -7.87
C ASP A 151 -7.46 8.17 -6.82
N GLY A 152 -7.03 8.34 -5.57
CA GLY A 152 -7.92 8.68 -4.46
C GLY A 152 -8.65 7.49 -3.82
N VAL A 153 -8.48 6.27 -4.34
CA VAL A 153 -9.11 5.05 -3.80
C VAL A 153 -8.11 4.24 -2.97
N ILE A 154 -8.44 3.98 -1.71
CA ILE A 154 -7.62 3.11 -0.85
C ILE A 154 -7.75 1.67 -1.31
N ASN A 155 -6.62 1.03 -1.58
CA ASN A 155 -6.50 -0.38 -1.96
C ASN A 155 -5.75 -1.13 -0.86
N ASP A 156 -6.47 -1.87 -0.01
CA ASP A 156 -5.91 -2.61 1.12
C ASP A 156 -6.87 -3.74 1.53
N THR A 157 -6.50 -4.54 2.52
CA THR A 157 -7.36 -5.58 3.08
C THR A 157 -8.41 -5.05 4.05
N HIS A 158 -8.36 -3.79 4.43
CA HIS A 158 -9.35 -3.09 5.26
C HIS A 158 -9.24 -1.58 5.06
N ASP A 159 -10.33 -0.85 5.30
CA ASP A 159 -10.27 0.61 5.35
C ASP A 159 -9.46 1.05 6.58
N CYS A 160 -8.28 1.56 6.30
CA CYS A 160 -7.38 2.04 7.32
C CYS A 160 -7.41 3.56 7.52
N SER A 161 -8.33 4.28 6.87
CA SER A 161 -8.41 5.76 6.90
C SER A 161 -8.88 6.33 8.23
N ARG A 162 -9.59 5.55 9.06
CA ARG A 162 -10.27 6.04 10.26
C ARG A 162 -11.24 7.19 9.93
N GLN A 163 -12.10 6.98 8.93
CA GLN A 163 -13.03 8.00 8.45
C GLN A 163 -12.31 9.30 7.99
N GLY A 164 -11.12 9.17 7.38
CA GLY A 164 -10.33 10.29 6.87
C GLY A 164 -9.57 11.07 7.92
N THR A 165 -9.53 10.62 9.15
CA THR A 165 -8.80 11.31 10.22
C THR A 165 -7.38 10.77 10.42
N ARG A 166 -7.01 9.71 9.71
CA ARG A 166 -5.70 9.09 9.90
C ARG A 166 -4.59 9.90 9.26
N CYS A 167 -3.64 10.28 10.08
CA CYS A 167 -2.51 11.09 9.66
C CYS A 167 -1.55 10.33 8.75
N VAL A 168 -1.11 10.98 7.67
CA VAL A 168 -0.11 10.50 6.72
C VAL A 168 1.25 11.07 7.09
N TYR A 169 2.25 10.19 7.24
CA TYR A 169 3.64 10.59 7.49
C TYR A 169 4.42 10.91 6.21
N GLY A 170 3.90 10.50 5.10
CA GLY A 170 4.43 10.65 3.75
C GLY A 170 4.07 9.47 2.87
N TYR A 171 4.42 9.58 1.62
CA TYR A 171 4.11 8.56 0.61
C TYR A 171 5.28 8.38 -0.37
N PHE A 172 5.26 7.25 -1.06
CA PHE A 172 6.11 7.01 -2.22
C PHE A 172 5.28 7.17 -3.47
N GLN A 173 5.83 7.87 -4.44
CA GLN A 173 5.29 8.04 -5.77
C GLN A 173 6.38 7.73 -6.80
N LYS A 174 6.01 7.18 -7.95
CA LYS A 174 6.97 6.94 -9.02
C LYS A 174 7.51 8.27 -9.55
N LYS A 175 8.83 8.36 -9.72
CA LYS A 175 9.45 9.55 -10.30
C LYS A 175 8.96 9.70 -11.74
N VAL A 176 8.37 10.83 -12.07
CA VAL A 176 8.12 11.22 -13.46
C VAL A 176 9.49 11.50 -14.05
N VAL A 177 9.85 10.79 -15.10
CA VAL A 177 11.02 11.09 -15.93
C VAL A 177 10.48 11.93 -17.07
N ASP A 178 10.80 13.21 -17.03
CA ASP A 178 10.54 14.13 -18.16
C ASP A 178 11.41 13.74 -19.37
#